data_8641f670075a9a81762b29352dc437c9
#
_entry.id   8641f670075a9a81762b29352dc437c9
#
_cell.length_a   1.000
_cell.length_b   1.000
_cell.length_c   1.000
_cell.angle_alpha   90.00
_cell.angle_beta   90.00
_cell.angle_gamma   90.00
#
_symmetry.space_group_name_H-M   'P 1'
#
loop_
_entity.id
_entity.type
_entity.pdbx_description
1 polymer ?
#
loop_
_entity_poly.entity_id
_entity_poly.type
_entity_poly.pdbx_seq_one_letter_code
_entity_poly.pdbx_strand_id
1 'polypeptide(L)'
;MIPVLSIPVLNRYDLLDENLGLIDFPIKEILIINNGKEVYEPKRKDLNIRVLNLPSNLGMSGSWNLTIKLYPHEKFWVFSSADTHWLPGSLEKLYNLSGESKMVTTSESFSCFSLGENIVRHVGLFDEYFYPYIFEDSDYAERLGIARKTNHELEFNHRAVDISVPYGAAQTVKSDPELFERSVSTYEKNKAYWELKKSQNFEIMGQWDIDVRRSQEWLQ
;
A
#
# COMPACT_ATOMS: atom_id res chain seq x y z
N MET A 1 19.33 0.12 -1.81
CA MET A 1 18.51 -1.11 -1.76
C MET A 1 17.21 -0.83 -1.03
N ILE A 2 16.09 -1.16 -1.60
CA ILE A 2 14.76 -1.03 -0.99
C ILE A 2 14.67 -1.99 0.21
N PRO A 3 14.25 -1.53 1.41
CA PRO A 3 14.21 -2.39 2.60
C PRO A 3 13.16 -3.50 2.48
N VAL A 4 11.93 -3.13 2.08
CA VAL A 4 10.84 -4.07 1.86
C VAL A 4 9.94 -3.56 0.73
N LEU A 5 9.55 -4.46 -0.17
CA LEU A 5 8.51 -4.27 -1.16
C LEU A 5 7.33 -5.18 -0.80
N SER A 6 6.18 -4.60 -0.49
CA SER A 6 4.97 -5.34 -0.15
C SER A 6 4.00 -5.36 -1.32
N ILE A 7 3.51 -6.55 -1.65
CA ILE A 7 2.59 -6.78 -2.78
C ILE A 7 1.39 -7.60 -2.27
N PRO A 8 0.25 -6.95 -1.96
CA PRO A 8 -0.99 -7.66 -1.73
C PRO A 8 -1.52 -8.28 -3.02
N VAL A 9 -1.97 -9.53 -2.95
CA VAL A 9 -2.59 -10.24 -4.07
C VAL A 9 -3.85 -10.98 -3.61
N LEU A 10 -4.86 -11.10 -4.46
CA LEU A 10 -6.09 -11.82 -4.17
C LEU A 10 -6.34 -12.98 -5.14
N ASN A 11 -6.26 -12.76 -6.46
CA ASN A 11 -6.62 -13.76 -7.47
C ASN A 11 -5.80 -13.70 -8.77
N ARG A 12 -5.00 -12.64 -9.01
CA ARG A 12 -4.24 -12.45 -10.24
C ARG A 12 -2.76 -12.76 -10.01
N TYR A 13 -2.46 -14.02 -9.71
CA TYR A 13 -1.09 -14.50 -9.53
C TYR A 13 -0.26 -14.46 -10.81
N ASP A 14 -0.91 -14.51 -11.97
CA ASP A 14 -0.29 -14.30 -13.27
C ASP A 14 0.33 -12.91 -13.38
N LEU A 15 -0.40 -11.86 -13.02
CA LEU A 15 0.10 -10.47 -13.02
C LEU A 15 1.16 -10.24 -11.94
N LEU A 16 1.02 -10.89 -10.79
CA LEU A 16 2.06 -10.87 -9.75
C LEU A 16 3.38 -11.47 -10.28
N ASP A 17 3.33 -12.59 -10.98
CA ASP A 17 4.53 -13.20 -11.58
C ASP A 17 5.17 -12.29 -12.63
N GLU A 18 4.35 -11.59 -13.46
CA GLU A 18 4.83 -10.58 -14.39
C GLU A 18 5.51 -9.40 -13.68
N ASN A 19 4.87 -8.85 -12.65
CA ASN A 19 5.43 -7.78 -11.81
C ASN A 19 6.80 -8.18 -11.23
N LEU A 20 6.88 -9.36 -10.62
CA LEU A 20 8.13 -9.91 -10.07
C LEU A 20 9.21 -10.10 -11.16
N GLY A 21 8.79 -10.43 -12.38
CA GLY A 21 9.68 -10.59 -13.54
C GLY A 21 10.37 -9.29 -13.95
N LEU A 22 9.78 -8.15 -13.65
CA LEU A 22 10.26 -6.81 -14.04
C LEU A 22 11.10 -6.10 -12.96
N ILE A 23 11.34 -6.76 -11.83
CA ILE A 23 12.19 -6.18 -10.76
C ILE A 23 13.63 -6.14 -11.24
N ASP A 24 14.18 -4.93 -11.36
CA ASP A 24 15.52 -4.61 -11.87
C ASP A 24 16.42 -3.88 -10.86
N PHE A 25 15.95 -3.70 -9.61
CA PHE A 25 16.68 -3.01 -8.56
C PHE A 25 16.79 -3.86 -7.29
N PRO A 26 17.88 -3.76 -6.51
CA PRO A 26 18.05 -4.55 -5.29
C PRO A 26 16.99 -4.27 -4.22
N ILE A 27 16.31 -5.32 -3.77
CA ILE A 27 15.33 -5.32 -2.68
C ILE A 27 15.78 -6.32 -1.63
N LYS A 28 15.80 -5.89 -0.34
CA LYS A 28 16.22 -6.73 0.77
C LYS A 28 15.24 -7.88 1.01
N GLU A 29 13.93 -7.59 0.97
CA GLU A 29 12.87 -8.58 1.09
C GLU A 29 11.63 -8.14 0.33
N ILE A 30 10.99 -9.07 -0.38
CA ILE A 30 9.69 -8.90 -1.02
C ILE A 30 8.67 -9.65 -0.18
N LEU A 31 7.70 -8.92 0.37
CA LEU A 31 6.61 -9.49 1.15
C LEU A 31 5.37 -9.60 0.27
N ILE A 32 4.96 -10.82 -0.04
CA ILE A 32 3.69 -11.10 -0.72
C ILE A 32 2.64 -11.39 0.35
N ILE A 33 1.58 -10.57 0.38
CA ILE A 33 0.44 -10.79 1.27
C ILE A 33 -0.67 -11.41 0.42
N ASN A 34 -0.78 -12.73 0.51
CA ASN A 34 -1.77 -13.47 -0.23
C ASN A 34 -3.11 -13.47 0.51
N ASN A 35 -4.02 -12.64 0.04
CA ASN A 35 -5.40 -12.50 0.51
C ASN A 35 -6.35 -13.50 -0.16
N GLY A 36 -5.85 -14.28 -1.13
CA GLY A 36 -6.62 -15.23 -1.92
C GLY A 36 -6.81 -16.57 -1.22
N LYS A 37 -7.61 -17.43 -1.85
CA LYS A 37 -7.92 -18.76 -1.33
C LYS A 37 -6.85 -19.80 -1.67
N GLU A 38 -6.11 -19.58 -2.76
CA GLU A 38 -5.08 -20.50 -3.23
C GLU A 38 -3.74 -20.17 -2.59
N VAL A 39 -2.97 -21.19 -2.25
CA VAL A 39 -1.60 -21.03 -1.78
C VAL A 39 -0.75 -20.55 -2.95
N TYR A 40 -0.07 -19.43 -2.78
CA TYR A 40 0.84 -18.92 -3.79
C TYR A 40 2.29 -19.35 -3.50
N GLU A 41 2.97 -19.83 -4.54
CA GLU A 41 4.39 -20.16 -4.52
C GLU A 41 5.13 -19.36 -5.62
N PRO A 42 6.11 -18.49 -5.24
CA PRO A 42 6.80 -17.66 -6.20
C PRO A 42 7.63 -18.47 -7.19
N LYS A 43 7.60 -18.10 -8.47
CA LYS A 43 8.44 -18.70 -9.54
C LYS A 43 9.88 -18.16 -9.50
N ARG A 44 10.09 -16.91 -9.11
CA ARG A 44 11.40 -16.23 -9.00
C ARG A 44 12.13 -16.70 -7.74
N LYS A 45 13.05 -17.66 -7.88
CA LYS A 45 13.84 -18.23 -6.76
C LYS A 45 15.12 -17.44 -6.46
N ASP A 46 15.48 -16.52 -7.33
CA ASP A 46 16.63 -15.61 -7.20
C ASP A 46 16.32 -14.36 -6.36
N LEU A 47 15.04 -14.07 -6.10
CA LEU A 47 14.59 -12.99 -5.23
C LEU A 47 14.33 -13.50 -3.81
N ASN A 48 14.62 -12.66 -2.81
CA ASN A 48 14.27 -12.98 -1.41
C ASN A 48 12.78 -12.67 -1.18
N ILE A 49 11.93 -13.65 -1.41
CA ILE A 49 10.48 -13.54 -1.33
C ILE A 49 9.96 -14.29 -0.12
N ARG A 50 9.22 -13.59 0.73
CA ARG A 50 8.42 -14.14 1.81
C ARG A 50 6.94 -14.07 1.44
N VAL A 51 6.22 -15.19 1.54
CA VAL A 51 4.79 -15.25 1.28
C VAL A 51 4.02 -15.48 2.59
N LEU A 52 3.02 -14.64 2.84
CA LEU A 52 2.04 -14.84 3.90
C LEU A 52 0.71 -15.24 3.25
N ASN A 53 0.39 -16.53 3.30
CA ASN A 53 -0.91 -17.03 2.88
C ASN A 53 -1.89 -16.83 4.03
N LEU A 54 -2.81 -15.86 3.89
CA LEU A 54 -3.72 -15.47 4.97
C LEU A 54 -4.99 -16.34 4.97
N PRO A 55 -5.59 -16.56 6.15
CA PRO A 55 -6.83 -17.31 6.25
C PRO A 55 -8.04 -16.54 5.73
N SER A 56 -7.93 -15.22 5.55
CA SER A 56 -8.97 -14.34 5.05
C SER A 56 -8.38 -13.10 4.42
N ASN A 57 -9.17 -12.44 3.55
CA ASN A 57 -8.78 -11.19 2.92
C ASN A 57 -8.75 -10.04 3.94
N LEU A 58 -7.63 -9.35 4.08
CA LEU A 58 -7.48 -8.15 4.93
C LEU A 58 -7.86 -6.84 4.20
N GLY A 59 -8.08 -6.89 2.90
CA GLY A 59 -8.21 -5.68 2.08
C GLY A 59 -6.86 -4.97 1.88
N MET A 60 -6.92 -3.82 1.21
CA MET A 60 -5.70 -3.04 0.89
C MET A 60 -5.11 -2.41 2.15
N SER A 61 -5.90 -1.63 2.90
CA SER A 61 -5.44 -0.98 4.14
C SER A 61 -4.85 -1.97 5.14
N GLY A 62 -5.55 -3.07 5.39
CA GLY A 62 -5.09 -4.11 6.33
C GLY A 62 -3.78 -4.75 5.88
N SER A 63 -3.61 -4.99 4.57
CA SER A 63 -2.37 -5.53 4.02
C SER A 63 -1.19 -4.55 4.15
N TRP A 64 -1.40 -3.27 3.87
CA TRP A 64 -0.37 -2.25 4.04
C TRP A 64 0.00 -2.06 5.52
N ASN A 65 -0.99 -2.02 6.41
CA ASN A 65 -0.78 -1.92 7.86
C ASN A 65 -0.03 -3.13 8.41
N LEU A 66 -0.37 -4.34 7.94
CA LEU A 66 0.35 -5.56 8.33
C LEU A 66 1.84 -5.47 7.97
N THR A 67 2.17 -4.94 6.79
CA THR A 67 3.56 -4.73 6.37
C THR A 67 4.29 -3.78 7.33
N ILE A 68 3.70 -2.62 7.64
CA ILE A 68 4.28 -1.65 8.56
C ILE A 68 4.54 -2.28 9.94
N LYS A 69 3.59 -3.06 10.44
CA LYS A 69 3.69 -3.75 11.74
C LYS A 69 4.75 -4.86 11.75
N LEU A 70 4.95 -5.56 10.63
CA LEU A 70 5.96 -6.62 10.50
C LEU A 70 7.39 -6.07 10.38
N TYR A 71 7.54 -4.85 9.86
CA TYR A 71 8.84 -4.20 9.64
C TYR A 71 8.90 -2.82 10.30
N PRO A 72 8.69 -2.71 11.64
CA PRO A 72 8.48 -1.44 12.32
C PRO A 72 9.73 -0.54 12.41
N HIS A 73 10.90 -1.07 12.07
CA HIS A 73 12.18 -0.36 12.18
C HIS A 73 12.76 0.06 10.82
N GLU A 74 12.01 -0.15 9.73
CA GLU A 74 12.48 0.31 8.42
C GLU A 74 12.19 1.82 8.25
N LYS A 75 13.13 2.51 7.60
CA LYS A 75 13.02 3.96 7.36
C LYS A 75 11.85 4.31 6.43
N PHE A 76 11.50 3.41 5.54
CA PHE A 76 10.36 3.49 4.64
C PHE A 76 9.98 2.10 4.13
N TRP A 77 8.77 1.99 3.66
CA TRP A 77 8.22 0.80 3.00
C TRP A 77 7.85 1.15 1.57
N VAL A 78 7.92 0.18 0.66
CA VAL A 78 7.41 0.28 -0.70
C VAL A 78 6.22 -0.67 -0.84
N PHE A 79 5.15 -0.16 -1.41
CA PHE A 79 3.93 -0.91 -1.69
C PHE A 79 3.67 -0.93 -3.19
N SER A 80 3.18 -2.04 -3.71
CA SER A 80 2.83 -2.21 -5.11
C SER A 80 1.58 -3.05 -5.27
N SER A 81 0.72 -2.70 -6.23
CA SER A 81 -0.31 -3.62 -6.72
C SER A 81 0.33 -4.77 -7.50
N ALA A 82 -0.33 -5.92 -7.53
CA ALA A 82 0.15 -7.08 -8.28
C ALA A 82 0.18 -6.85 -9.80
N ASP A 83 -0.70 -5.96 -10.31
CA ASP A 83 -0.82 -5.58 -11.72
C ASP A 83 0.07 -4.41 -12.15
N THR A 84 1.00 -3.98 -11.30
CA THR A 84 2.00 -2.96 -11.65
C THR A 84 3.10 -3.54 -12.53
N HIS A 85 3.47 -2.81 -13.58
CA HIS A 85 4.63 -3.11 -14.41
C HIS A 85 5.70 -2.02 -14.19
N TRP A 86 6.82 -2.44 -13.62
CA TRP A 86 7.98 -1.57 -13.43
C TRP A 86 8.62 -1.22 -14.77
N LEU A 87 8.76 0.06 -15.06
CA LEU A 87 9.59 0.50 -16.18
C LEU A 87 11.08 0.43 -15.78
N PRO A 88 11.99 0.22 -16.73
CA PRO A 88 13.43 0.18 -16.44
C PRO A 88 13.89 1.39 -15.63
N GLY A 89 14.53 1.15 -14.48
CA GLY A 89 15.02 2.17 -13.56
C GLY A 89 13.97 2.85 -12.68
N SER A 90 12.67 2.52 -12.80
CA SER A 90 11.63 3.14 -11.97
C SER A 90 11.78 2.79 -10.48
N LEU A 91 12.19 1.57 -10.14
CA LEU A 91 12.48 1.17 -8.76
C LEU A 91 13.67 1.94 -8.18
N GLU A 92 14.73 2.16 -8.95
CA GLU A 92 15.85 2.99 -8.54
C GLU A 92 15.44 4.44 -8.29
N LYS A 93 14.66 5.01 -9.21
CA LYS A 93 14.11 6.37 -9.06
C LYS A 93 13.24 6.49 -7.81
N LEU A 94 12.36 5.50 -7.57
CA LEU A 94 11.53 5.45 -6.36
C LEU A 94 12.39 5.40 -5.10
N TYR A 95 13.39 4.53 -5.05
CA TYR A 95 14.33 4.42 -3.94
C TYR A 95 15.03 5.75 -3.65
N ASN A 96 15.54 6.43 -4.68
CA ASN A 96 16.28 7.69 -4.53
C ASN A 96 15.40 8.85 -4.04
N LEU A 97 14.10 8.81 -4.31
CA LEU A 97 13.13 9.80 -3.84
C LEU A 97 12.55 9.47 -2.47
N SER A 98 12.64 8.20 -2.02
CA SER A 98 12.09 7.73 -0.75
C SER A 98 12.91 8.20 0.44
N GLY A 99 12.31 8.23 1.62
CA GLY A 99 12.96 8.61 2.87
C GLY A 99 11.99 8.62 4.05
N GLU A 100 12.51 8.80 5.25
CA GLU A 100 11.75 8.73 6.51
C GLU A 100 10.56 9.70 6.57
N SER A 101 10.74 10.93 6.07
CA SER A 101 9.71 11.97 6.07
C SER A 101 9.02 12.14 4.72
N LYS A 102 9.14 11.17 3.82
CA LYS A 102 8.65 11.28 2.45
C LYS A 102 7.61 10.23 2.13
N MET A 103 6.55 10.67 1.46
CA MET A 103 5.66 9.81 0.70
C MET A 103 5.84 10.09 -0.78
N VAL A 104 6.09 9.06 -1.58
CA VAL A 104 6.31 9.17 -3.02
C VAL A 104 5.32 8.26 -3.71
N THR A 105 4.50 8.79 -4.61
CA THR A 105 3.60 7.97 -5.44
C THR A 105 4.08 7.91 -6.88
N THR A 106 3.63 6.88 -7.59
CA THR A 106 3.92 6.72 -9.02
C THR A 106 2.89 7.44 -9.90
N SER A 107 3.09 7.42 -11.22
CA SER A 107 2.15 7.98 -12.21
C SER A 107 0.73 7.44 -12.05
N GLU A 108 0.60 6.19 -11.62
CA GLU A 108 -0.67 5.52 -11.30
C GLU A 108 -1.05 5.66 -9.81
N SER A 109 -0.65 6.76 -9.19
CA SER A 109 -0.98 7.13 -7.81
C SER A 109 -0.60 6.04 -6.82
N PHE A 110 -1.54 5.52 -6.04
CA PHE A 110 -1.31 4.50 -5.01
C PHE A 110 -1.25 3.05 -5.55
N SER A 111 -1.25 2.85 -6.85
CA SER A 111 -0.93 1.52 -7.42
C SER A 111 0.49 1.09 -7.05
N CYS A 112 1.40 2.06 -6.91
CA CYS A 112 2.69 1.86 -6.27
C CYS A 112 3.15 3.15 -5.57
N PHE A 113 3.69 3.00 -4.36
CA PHE A 113 4.17 4.14 -3.59
C PHE A 113 5.20 3.72 -2.55
N SER A 114 5.99 4.68 -2.08
CA SER A 114 6.78 4.54 -0.86
C SER A 114 6.22 5.41 0.24
N LEU A 115 6.32 4.93 1.47
CA LEU A 115 5.81 5.59 2.68
C LEU A 115 6.90 5.61 3.74
N GLY A 116 7.29 6.80 4.19
CA GLY A 116 8.29 7.01 5.22
C GLY A 116 7.77 6.76 6.63
N GLU A 117 8.64 6.30 7.49
CA GLU A 117 8.33 5.98 8.90
C GLU A 117 7.81 7.22 9.65
N ASN A 118 8.42 8.36 9.42
CA ASN A 118 8.02 9.62 10.04
C ASN A 118 6.63 10.11 9.56
N ILE A 119 6.25 9.79 8.31
CA ILE A 119 4.88 10.01 7.84
C ILE A 119 3.89 9.19 8.67
N VAL A 120 4.17 7.88 8.85
CA VAL A 120 3.30 7.00 9.64
C VAL A 120 3.19 7.46 11.09
N ARG A 121 4.29 7.96 11.70
CA ARG A 121 4.26 8.51 13.06
C ARG A 121 3.34 9.72 13.22
N HIS A 122 3.21 10.55 12.20
CA HIS A 122 2.41 11.78 12.27
C HIS A 122 1.00 11.63 11.74
N VAL A 123 0.80 10.75 10.75
CA VAL A 123 -0.50 10.54 10.07
C VAL A 123 -1.24 9.33 10.63
N GLY A 124 -0.50 8.36 11.18
CA GLY A 124 -1.04 7.07 11.61
C GLY A 124 -1.04 6.04 10.49
N LEU A 125 -1.70 4.91 10.74
CA LEU A 125 -1.90 3.82 9.79
C LEU A 125 -3.02 4.14 8.80
N PHE A 126 -3.16 3.29 7.77
CA PHE A 126 -4.32 3.34 6.86
C PHE A 126 -5.59 2.95 7.60
N ASP A 127 -6.71 3.58 7.25
CA ASP A 127 -7.99 3.28 7.89
C ASP A 127 -8.59 2.00 7.29
N GLU A 128 -8.63 0.93 8.08
CA GLU A 128 -9.13 -0.39 7.66
C GLU A 128 -10.66 -0.45 7.52
N TYR A 129 -11.38 0.61 7.90
CA TYR A 129 -12.81 0.69 7.66
C TYR A 129 -13.15 0.82 6.17
N PHE A 130 -12.20 1.31 5.35
CA PHE A 130 -12.28 1.29 3.88
C PHE A 130 -12.03 -0.13 3.33
N TYR A 131 -12.78 -1.08 3.82
CA TYR A 131 -12.66 -2.48 3.44
C TYR A 131 -13.58 -2.82 2.25
N PRO A 132 -13.13 -3.63 1.28
CA PRO A 132 -11.76 -4.16 1.13
C PRO A 132 -10.82 -3.20 0.40
N TYR A 133 -11.29 -2.14 -0.22
CA TYR A 133 -10.56 -1.13 -0.98
C TYR A 133 -11.48 0.05 -1.35
N ILE A 134 -10.95 1.08 -2.01
CA ILE A 134 -11.58 2.35 -2.43
C ILE A 134 -11.68 3.37 -1.28
N PHE A 135 -11.13 4.55 -1.53
CA PHE A 135 -11.01 5.73 -0.65
C PHE A 135 -9.93 5.63 0.45
N GLU A 136 -9.28 4.49 0.67
CA GLU A 136 -8.17 4.36 1.63
C GLU A 136 -6.98 5.24 1.26
N ASP A 137 -6.72 5.39 -0.03
CA ASP A 137 -5.68 6.24 -0.60
C ASP A 137 -6.04 7.73 -0.48
N SER A 138 -7.26 8.08 -0.81
CA SER A 138 -7.79 9.44 -0.71
C SER A 138 -7.81 9.91 0.74
N ASP A 139 -8.25 9.07 1.67
CA ASP A 139 -8.23 9.33 3.10
C ASP A 139 -6.80 9.59 3.60
N TYR A 140 -5.86 8.73 3.22
CA TYR A 140 -4.48 8.89 3.65
C TYR A 140 -3.84 10.16 3.11
N ALA A 141 -4.10 10.49 1.84
CA ALA A 141 -3.60 11.70 1.21
C ALA A 141 -4.14 12.98 1.89
N GLU A 142 -5.43 13.00 2.26
CA GLU A 142 -6.03 14.14 2.98
C GLU A 142 -5.45 14.28 4.39
N ARG A 143 -5.32 13.18 5.16
CA ARG A 143 -4.70 13.22 6.49
C ARG A 143 -3.24 13.68 6.43
N LEU A 144 -2.48 13.23 5.43
CA LEU A 144 -1.13 13.72 5.19
C LEU A 144 -1.12 15.21 4.83
N GLY A 145 -2.07 15.67 4.00
CA GLY A 145 -2.26 17.08 3.68
C GLY A 145 -2.51 17.95 4.93
N ILE A 146 -3.29 17.44 5.89
CA ILE A 146 -3.54 18.10 7.17
C ILE A 146 -2.27 18.13 8.02
N ALA A 147 -1.59 16.98 8.18
CA ALA A 147 -0.37 16.89 8.97
C ALA A 147 0.75 17.81 8.46
N ARG A 148 0.87 17.99 7.15
CA ARG A 148 1.85 18.88 6.52
C ARG A 148 1.62 20.37 6.81
N LYS A 149 0.41 20.78 7.20
CA LYS A 149 0.15 22.18 7.60
C LYS A 149 0.87 22.55 8.89
N THR A 150 1.10 21.58 9.77
CA THR A 150 1.76 21.76 11.07
C THR A 150 3.17 21.21 11.12
N ASN A 151 3.51 20.27 10.25
CA ASN A 151 4.85 19.68 10.14
C ASN A 151 5.37 19.79 8.71
N HIS A 152 6.22 20.80 8.47
CA HIS A 152 6.79 21.12 7.16
C HIS A 152 7.91 20.17 6.73
N GLU A 153 8.38 19.26 7.59
CA GLU A 153 9.37 18.24 7.24
C GLU A 153 8.74 17.08 6.45
N LEU A 154 7.41 16.95 6.51
CA LEU A 154 6.70 15.92 5.76
C LEU A 154 6.54 16.30 4.29
N GLU A 155 7.07 15.47 3.41
CA GLU A 155 7.01 15.68 1.95
C GLU A 155 6.02 14.71 1.30
N PHE A 156 5.29 15.20 0.30
CA PHE A 156 4.44 14.38 -0.56
C PHE A 156 4.80 14.61 -2.02
N ASN A 157 5.52 13.65 -2.60
CA ASN A 157 5.97 13.67 -3.99
C ASN A 157 4.97 12.87 -4.85
N HIS A 158 3.89 13.55 -5.24
CA HIS A 158 2.80 12.92 -5.98
C HIS A 158 3.19 12.69 -7.45
N ARG A 159 2.92 11.46 -7.94
CA ARG A 159 3.17 11.03 -9.31
C ARG A 159 4.60 11.25 -9.81
N ALA A 160 5.57 11.07 -8.91
CA ALA A 160 6.98 11.40 -9.18
C ALA A 160 7.74 10.33 -9.96
N VAL A 161 7.21 9.11 -10.04
CA VAL A 161 7.86 7.94 -10.68
C VAL A 161 6.92 7.32 -11.70
N ASP A 162 7.41 7.11 -12.92
CA ASP A 162 6.62 6.48 -13.97
C ASP A 162 6.61 4.96 -13.84
N ILE A 163 5.42 4.39 -13.95
CA ILE A 163 5.16 2.94 -14.05
C ILE A 163 4.11 2.69 -15.13
N SER A 164 3.87 1.44 -15.44
CA SER A 164 2.80 1.02 -16.35
C SER A 164 1.82 0.09 -15.66
N VAL A 165 0.55 0.17 -16.06
CA VAL A 165 -0.51 -0.79 -15.75
C VAL A 165 -1.15 -1.23 -17.06
N PRO A 166 -0.48 -2.08 -17.84
CA PRO A 166 -0.81 -2.35 -19.24
C PRO A 166 -2.22 -2.91 -19.45
N TYR A 167 -2.76 -3.57 -18.44
CA TYR A 167 -4.11 -4.12 -18.48
C TYR A 167 -5.16 -3.17 -17.90
N GLY A 168 -4.75 -1.96 -17.49
CA GLY A 168 -5.57 -1.00 -16.74
C GLY A 168 -5.70 -1.38 -15.26
N ALA A 169 -6.12 -0.41 -14.45
CA ALA A 169 -6.27 -0.60 -13.00
C ALA A 169 -7.40 -1.58 -12.63
N ALA A 170 -7.34 -2.12 -11.42
CA ALA A 170 -8.35 -2.95 -10.78
C ALA A 170 -8.60 -4.31 -11.47
N GLN A 171 -7.54 -4.95 -12.00
CA GLN A 171 -7.66 -6.24 -12.69
C GLN A 171 -8.19 -7.35 -11.76
N THR A 172 -7.84 -7.34 -10.48
CA THR A 172 -8.38 -8.24 -9.46
C THR A 172 -9.91 -8.27 -9.47
N VAL A 173 -10.54 -7.09 -9.52
CA VAL A 173 -12.00 -6.93 -9.48
C VAL A 173 -12.61 -7.26 -10.84
N LYS A 174 -12.02 -6.76 -11.92
CA LYS A 174 -12.54 -6.94 -13.30
C LYS A 174 -12.48 -8.39 -13.76
N SER A 175 -11.56 -9.20 -13.23
CA SER A 175 -11.42 -10.62 -13.60
C SER A 175 -12.39 -11.54 -12.85
N ASP A 176 -13.10 -11.04 -11.84
CA ASP A 176 -14.04 -11.82 -11.02
C ASP A 176 -15.41 -11.13 -10.99
N PRO A 177 -16.43 -11.72 -11.66
CA PRO A 177 -17.77 -11.12 -11.73
C PRO A 177 -18.43 -10.88 -10.36
N GLU A 178 -18.19 -11.75 -9.36
CA GLU A 178 -18.74 -11.61 -8.03
C GLU A 178 -18.09 -10.40 -7.31
N LEU A 179 -16.78 -10.25 -7.43
CA LEU A 179 -16.08 -9.09 -6.89
C LEU A 179 -16.50 -7.79 -7.60
N PHE A 180 -16.72 -7.86 -8.90
CA PHE A 180 -17.19 -6.71 -9.69
C PHE A 180 -18.57 -6.24 -9.22
N GLU A 181 -19.52 -7.16 -9.05
CA GLU A 181 -20.86 -6.85 -8.56
C GLU A 181 -20.79 -6.23 -7.13
N ARG A 182 -19.99 -6.80 -6.24
CA ARG A 182 -19.77 -6.27 -4.90
C ARG A 182 -19.08 -4.91 -4.88
N SER A 183 -18.34 -4.58 -5.92
CA SER A 183 -17.57 -3.32 -5.97
C SER A 183 -18.47 -2.09 -5.91
N VAL A 184 -19.68 -2.15 -6.48
CA VAL A 184 -20.64 -1.06 -6.47
C VAL A 184 -21.10 -0.74 -5.05
N SER A 185 -21.53 -1.77 -4.29
CA SER A 185 -21.95 -1.59 -2.88
C SER A 185 -20.78 -1.16 -1.98
N THR A 186 -19.57 -1.66 -2.25
CA THR A 186 -18.35 -1.24 -1.57
C THR A 186 -18.06 0.23 -1.81
N TYR A 187 -18.15 0.68 -3.07
CA TYR A 187 -17.95 2.09 -3.42
C TYR A 187 -18.92 3.01 -2.66
N GLU A 188 -20.22 2.72 -2.69
CA GLU A 188 -21.23 3.56 -2.03
C GLU A 188 -21.02 3.61 -0.51
N LYS A 189 -20.73 2.46 0.12
CA LYS A 189 -20.44 2.38 1.56
C LYS A 189 -19.22 3.22 1.92
N ASN A 190 -18.11 3.01 1.22
CA ASN A 190 -16.84 3.66 1.54
C ASN A 190 -16.91 5.15 1.20
N LYS A 191 -17.63 5.55 0.15
CA LYS A 191 -17.89 6.95 -0.18
C LYS A 191 -18.66 7.66 0.93
N ALA A 192 -19.73 7.04 1.44
CA ALA A 192 -20.49 7.62 2.54
C ALA A 192 -19.63 7.83 3.79
N TYR A 193 -18.78 6.88 4.12
CA TYR A 193 -17.82 7.00 5.22
C TYR A 193 -16.79 8.08 4.98
N TRP A 194 -16.23 8.17 3.77
CA TRP A 194 -15.27 9.19 3.40
C TRP A 194 -15.87 10.61 3.49
N GLU A 195 -17.09 10.81 3.00
CA GLU A 195 -17.80 12.09 3.13
C GLU A 195 -18.06 12.45 4.60
N LEU A 196 -18.38 11.47 5.43
CA LEU A 196 -18.52 11.68 6.87
C LEU A 196 -17.21 12.14 7.49
N LYS A 197 -16.09 11.46 7.23
CA LYS A 197 -14.75 11.86 7.70
C LYS A 197 -14.39 13.26 7.24
N LYS A 198 -14.66 13.57 5.97
CA LYS A 198 -14.40 14.88 5.38
C LYS A 198 -15.20 15.98 6.09
N SER A 199 -16.49 15.75 6.39
CA SER A 199 -17.35 16.70 7.11
C SER A 199 -16.85 16.99 8.53
N GLN A 200 -16.07 16.09 9.11
CA GLN A 200 -15.47 16.18 10.43
C GLN A 200 -13.95 16.46 10.36
N ASN A 201 -13.48 17.01 9.22
CA ASN A 201 -12.08 17.37 9.00
C ASN A 201 -11.11 16.20 9.29
N PHE A 202 -11.52 14.96 8.99
CA PHE A 202 -10.77 13.71 9.26
C PHE A 202 -10.39 13.50 10.73
N GLU A 203 -11.12 14.15 11.67
CA GLU A 203 -10.95 13.96 13.12
C GLU A 203 -11.48 12.60 13.60
N ILE A 204 -12.38 11.96 12.83
CA ILE A 204 -12.74 10.56 13.08
C ILE A 204 -11.55 9.71 12.68
N MET A 205 -10.72 9.46 13.64
CA MET A 205 -9.74 8.41 13.58
C MET A 205 -10.50 7.11 13.77
N GLY A 206 -10.50 6.24 12.78
CA GLY A 206 -11.09 4.92 12.93
C GLY A 206 -10.52 4.24 14.18
N GLN A 207 -11.28 3.35 14.81
CA GLN A 207 -10.83 2.58 16.00
C GLN A 207 -9.52 1.78 15.77
N TRP A 208 -8.94 1.89 14.59
CA TRP A 208 -7.69 1.26 14.12
C TRP A 208 -6.49 2.20 14.11
N ASP A 209 -6.67 3.40 14.62
CA ASP A 209 -5.54 4.29 14.86
C ASP A 209 -4.71 3.74 16.03
N ILE A 210 -4.12 2.60 15.77
CA ILE A 210 -3.10 2.07 16.63
C ILE A 210 -1.94 3.03 16.49
N ASP A 211 -1.79 3.88 17.48
CA ASP A 211 -0.63 4.73 17.61
C ASP A 211 0.62 3.83 17.50
N VAL A 212 1.30 3.92 16.36
CA VAL A 212 2.54 3.16 16.13
C VAL A 212 3.55 3.46 17.25
N ARG A 213 3.47 4.65 17.87
CA ARG A 213 4.26 5.02 19.04
C ARG A 213 3.97 4.16 20.27
N ARG A 214 2.71 3.74 20.49
CA ARG A 214 2.38 2.82 21.57
C ARG A 214 2.97 1.43 21.37
N SER A 215 3.08 0.95 20.15
CA SER A 215 3.75 -0.34 19.89
C SER A 215 5.25 -0.27 20.13
N GLN A 216 5.88 0.90 20.01
CA GLN A 216 7.30 1.10 20.32
C GLN A 216 7.57 1.25 21.82
N GLU A 217 6.65 1.81 22.58
CA GLU A 217 6.76 1.90 24.05
C GLU A 217 6.72 0.51 24.72
N TRP A 218 6.10 -0.48 24.10
CA TRP A 218 6.07 -1.85 24.59
C TRP A 218 7.33 -2.67 24.28
N LEU A 219 8.20 -2.15 23.42
CA LEU A 219 9.48 -2.77 23.04
C LEU A 219 10.68 -2.22 23.81
N GLN A 220 10.46 -1.25 24.71
CA GLN A 220 11.45 -0.71 25.65
C GLN A 220 11.26 -1.34 27.05
#